data_42cb8a2c82bb9903d1e12a0ff61ab083
#
_entry.id   42cb8a2c82bb9903d1e12a0ff61ab083
#
_cell.length_a   1.000
_cell.length_b   1.000
_cell.length_c   1.000
_cell.angle_alpha   90.00
_cell.angle_beta   90.00
_cell.angle_gamma   90.00
#
_symmetry.space_group_name_H-M   'P 1'
#
loop_
_entity.id
_entity.type
_entity.pdbx_description
1 polymer ?
#
loop_
_entity_poly.entity_id
_entity_poly.type
_entity_poly.pdbx_seq_one_letter_code
_entity_poly.pdbx_strand_id
1 'polypeptide(L)'
;MNIISFDIEEWYIEKHKYGGRPEKYAEYDKYLDKILEKLEQTGTKGTFFCVGGMAREFPEVIRKIDNAGHEIGCHSDEHTWLNKMTREQLEEDTHKAMDSLRQCIGKDVKSYRAPAFSVGKSNKWVFEVLYKNGVRKDSSIFPASRDFGGFPEFGMVEPAVVLSSDTMIKEFPICLTSVLGKQMAYSGGGYFRLFSYSFIKSKMEKSNYAISYFHINDLLPEKLGMKSKQEYEAYFKEKGTLLNRMKRYVKSNLGKA
;
A
#
# COMPACT_ATOMS: atom_id res chain seq x y z
N MET A 1 -7.33 2.70 -17.01
CA MET A 1 -7.54 3.43 -15.74
C MET A 1 -6.28 3.29 -14.91
N ASN A 2 -5.63 4.41 -14.55
CA ASN A 2 -4.44 4.40 -13.69
C ASN A 2 -4.78 5.04 -12.35
N ILE A 3 -4.45 4.34 -11.26
CA ILE A 3 -4.70 4.78 -9.88
C ILE A 3 -3.35 4.88 -9.19
N ILE A 4 -3.09 6.00 -8.53
CA ILE A 4 -1.95 6.16 -7.63
C ILE A 4 -2.46 6.15 -6.18
N SER A 5 -1.83 5.37 -5.34
CA SER A 5 -2.19 5.29 -3.93
C SER A 5 -0.98 5.26 -3.01
N PHE A 6 -1.20 5.70 -1.78
CA PHE A 6 -0.19 5.77 -0.74
C PHE A 6 -0.76 5.18 0.55
N ASP A 7 0.07 4.43 1.27
CA ASP A 7 -0.25 3.94 2.61
C ASP A 7 0.46 4.86 3.59
N ILE A 8 -0.32 5.55 4.43
CA ILE A 8 0.14 6.59 5.35
C ILE A 8 0.09 6.05 6.77
N GLU A 9 1.24 5.57 7.21
CA GLU A 9 1.39 4.81 8.46
C GLU A 9 2.64 5.23 9.26
N GLU A 10 3.60 5.92 8.62
CA GLU A 10 4.94 6.11 9.18
C GLU A 10 4.96 6.87 10.49
N TRP A 11 4.18 7.95 10.63
CA TRP A 11 4.10 8.72 11.89
C TRP A 11 3.59 7.87 13.05
N TYR A 12 2.54 7.04 12.78
CA TYR A 12 1.98 6.13 13.77
C TYR A 12 2.99 5.05 14.17
N ILE A 13 3.58 4.38 13.19
CA ILE A 13 4.59 3.34 13.42
C ILE A 13 5.82 3.91 14.11
N GLU A 14 6.29 5.10 13.72
CA GLU A 14 7.43 5.77 14.36
C GLU A 14 7.16 6.01 15.85
N LYS A 15 5.96 6.50 16.17
CA LYS A 15 5.57 6.76 17.56
C LYS A 15 5.49 5.49 18.40
N HIS A 16 4.73 4.50 17.90
CA HIS A 16 4.37 3.32 18.69
C HIS A 16 5.44 2.20 18.69
N LYS A 17 6.30 2.18 17.69
CA LYS A 17 7.32 1.14 17.57
C LYS A 17 8.74 1.62 17.85
N TYR A 18 9.02 2.89 17.58
CA TYR A 18 10.38 3.45 17.67
C TYR A 18 10.51 4.61 18.67
N GLY A 19 9.45 4.95 19.41
CA GLY A 19 9.46 5.95 20.48
C GLY A 19 9.30 7.40 20.02
N GLY A 20 9.07 7.63 18.72
CA GLY A 20 8.74 8.96 18.20
C GLY A 20 9.90 9.93 18.11
N ARG A 21 10.67 9.87 17.03
CA ARG A 21 11.83 10.75 16.81
C ARG A 21 11.42 11.98 16.00
N PRO A 22 11.59 13.22 16.55
CA PRO A 22 11.19 14.47 15.87
C PRO A 22 11.80 14.64 14.48
N GLU A 23 13.05 14.25 14.30
CA GLU A 23 13.75 14.34 13.01
C GLU A 23 13.13 13.41 11.95
N LYS A 24 12.54 12.29 12.36
CA LYS A 24 11.83 11.40 11.45
C LYS A 24 10.48 11.98 11.02
N TYR A 25 9.74 12.58 11.94
CA TYR A 25 8.50 13.28 11.59
C TYR A 25 8.75 14.40 10.57
N ALA A 26 9.77 15.25 10.83
CA ALA A 26 10.15 16.30 9.90
C ALA A 26 10.57 15.74 8.51
N GLU A 27 11.20 14.58 8.49
CA GLU A 27 11.57 13.91 7.25
C GLU A 27 10.33 13.39 6.51
N TYR A 28 9.38 12.74 7.20
CA TYR A 28 8.13 12.27 6.61
C TYR A 28 7.31 13.43 6.05
N ASP A 29 7.17 14.53 6.80
CA ASP A 29 6.50 15.75 6.35
C ASP A 29 7.10 16.31 5.06
N LYS A 30 8.42 16.41 5.00
CA LYS A 30 9.15 16.86 3.81
C LYS A 30 8.87 16.00 2.58
N TYR A 31 8.77 14.68 2.74
CA TYR A 31 8.49 13.79 1.61
C TYR A 31 7.02 13.78 1.23
N LEU A 32 6.11 13.90 2.20
CA LEU A 32 4.69 14.11 1.93
C LEU A 32 4.48 15.39 1.12
N ASP A 33 5.09 16.51 1.51
CA ASP A 33 5.00 17.78 0.80
C ASP A 33 5.46 17.64 -0.66
N LYS A 34 6.57 16.94 -0.90
CA LYS A 34 7.05 16.65 -2.27
C LYS A 34 6.09 15.79 -3.09
N ILE A 35 5.43 14.82 -2.45
CA ILE A 35 4.40 14.01 -3.12
C ILE A 35 3.23 14.90 -3.53
N LEU A 36 2.68 15.67 -2.59
CA LEU A 36 1.54 16.53 -2.82
C LEU A 36 1.84 17.58 -3.90
N GLU A 37 3.00 18.25 -3.84
CA GLU A 37 3.48 19.17 -4.87
C GLU A 37 3.55 18.49 -6.25
N LYS A 38 4.09 17.27 -6.32
CA LYS A 38 4.22 16.56 -7.59
C LYS A 38 2.87 16.14 -8.17
N LEU A 39 1.94 15.72 -7.32
CA LEU A 39 0.58 15.38 -7.73
C LEU A 39 -0.16 16.65 -8.23
N GLU A 40 0.01 17.79 -7.57
CA GLU A 40 -0.55 19.06 -7.99
C GLU A 40 0.01 19.49 -9.35
N GLN A 41 1.34 19.51 -9.52
CA GLN A 41 2.01 19.85 -10.79
C GLN A 41 1.53 19.02 -11.98
N THR A 42 1.12 17.78 -11.74
CA THR A 42 0.63 16.86 -12.78
C THR A 42 -0.88 16.84 -12.92
N GLY A 43 -1.62 17.59 -12.09
CA GLY A 43 -3.08 17.54 -12.03
C GLY A 43 -3.63 16.17 -11.61
N THR A 44 -2.81 15.35 -10.94
CA THR A 44 -3.16 13.98 -10.55
C THR A 44 -3.79 13.95 -9.16
N LYS A 45 -4.89 13.22 -9.00
CA LYS A 45 -5.45 12.91 -7.69
C LYS A 45 -5.13 11.48 -7.30
N GLY A 46 -4.79 11.27 -6.04
CA GLY A 46 -4.47 9.96 -5.47
C GLY A 46 -5.38 9.58 -4.33
N THR A 47 -5.33 8.30 -3.93
CA THR A 47 -5.98 7.78 -2.73
C THR A 47 -4.91 7.52 -1.66
N PHE A 48 -5.11 8.06 -0.46
CA PHE A 48 -4.21 7.93 0.67
C PHE A 48 -4.90 7.10 1.75
N PHE A 49 -4.45 5.86 1.93
CA PHE A 49 -4.95 4.96 2.96
C PHE A 49 -4.26 5.26 4.28
N CYS A 50 -5.00 5.83 5.21
CA CYS A 50 -4.47 6.36 6.46
C CYS A 50 -4.88 5.49 7.64
N VAL A 51 -3.95 5.24 8.56
CA VAL A 51 -4.20 4.57 9.83
C VAL A 51 -5.12 5.45 10.69
N GLY A 52 -6.19 4.88 11.28
CA GLY A 52 -7.17 5.63 12.09
C GLY A 52 -6.54 6.32 13.30
N GLY A 53 -5.57 5.68 13.95
CA GLY A 53 -4.78 6.29 15.03
C GLY A 53 -4.08 7.58 14.60
N MET A 54 -3.65 7.71 13.34
CA MET A 54 -3.07 8.96 12.84
C MET A 54 -4.04 10.12 12.84
N ALA A 55 -5.34 9.87 12.55
CA ALA A 55 -6.34 10.94 12.58
C ALA A 55 -6.52 11.54 13.98
N ARG A 56 -6.23 10.76 15.02
CA ARG A 56 -6.27 11.22 16.42
C ARG A 56 -4.96 11.86 16.87
N GLU A 57 -3.83 11.37 16.39
CA GLU A 57 -2.51 11.72 16.90
C GLU A 57 -1.73 12.70 16.01
N PHE A 58 -2.03 12.69 14.70
CA PHE A 58 -1.41 13.53 13.68
C PHE A 58 -2.46 14.06 12.69
N PRO A 59 -3.56 14.70 13.19
CA PRO A 59 -4.67 15.13 12.34
C PRO A 59 -4.25 16.13 11.27
N GLU A 60 -3.19 16.90 11.49
CA GLU A 60 -2.65 17.86 10.52
C GLU A 60 -2.14 17.16 9.24
N VAL A 61 -1.58 15.97 9.36
CA VAL A 61 -1.11 15.18 8.21
C VAL A 61 -2.30 14.77 7.34
N ILE A 62 -3.38 14.26 7.97
CA ILE A 62 -4.59 13.82 7.26
C ILE A 62 -5.29 15.00 6.60
N ARG A 63 -5.45 16.12 7.33
CA ARG A 63 -6.06 17.34 6.79
C ARG A 63 -5.25 17.95 5.65
N LYS A 64 -3.92 17.91 5.72
CA LYS A 64 -3.04 18.39 4.64
C LYS A 64 -3.34 17.63 3.33
N ILE A 65 -3.47 16.31 3.39
CA ILE A 65 -3.79 15.46 2.23
C ILE A 65 -5.20 15.75 1.70
N ASP A 66 -6.20 15.84 2.59
CA ASP A 66 -7.58 16.13 2.21
C ASP A 66 -7.74 17.53 1.60
N ASN A 67 -7.09 18.54 2.18
CA ASN A 67 -7.09 19.93 1.69
C ASN A 67 -6.41 20.05 0.31
N ALA A 68 -5.45 19.18 -0.01
CA ALA A 68 -4.88 19.07 -1.34
C ALA A 68 -5.82 18.39 -2.35
N GLY A 69 -7.03 17.98 -1.92
CA GLY A 69 -8.09 17.41 -2.74
C GLY A 69 -7.88 15.96 -3.12
N HIS A 70 -7.14 15.21 -2.33
CA HIS A 70 -6.97 13.77 -2.50
C HIS A 70 -8.01 12.97 -1.72
N GLU A 71 -8.24 11.71 -2.12
CA GLU A 71 -9.13 10.80 -1.41
C GLU A 71 -8.43 10.25 -0.17
N ILE A 72 -9.11 10.30 0.98
CA ILE A 72 -8.71 9.61 2.20
C ILE A 72 -9.40 8.25 2.24
N GLY A 73 -8.62 7.19 2.36
CA GLY A 73 -9.06 5.82 2.64
C GLY A 73 -8.64 5.37 4.04
N CYS A 74 -9.24 4.31 4.52
CA CYS A 74 -8.92 3.69 5.81
C CYS A 74 -7.86 2.60 5.66
N HIS A 75 -6.89 2.55 6.61
CA HIS A 75 -5.81 1.55 6.67
C HIS A 75 -5.77 0.85 8.05
N SER A 76 -6.93 0.39 8.56
CA SER A 76 -7.20 -0.07 9.93
C SER A 76 -6.98 1.03 10.99
N ASP A 77 -7.27 0.74 12.25
CA ASP A 77 -7.08 1.71 13.33
C ASP A 77 -5.63 1.76 13.84
N GLU A 78 -5.01 0.59 14.03
CA GLU A 78 -3.68 0.43 14.62
C GLU A 78 -2.70 -0.32 13.73
N HIS A 79 -2.98 -0.38 12.42
CA HIS A 79 -2.16 -1.10 11.43
C HIS A 79 -2.05 -2.61 11.74
N THR A 80 -3.08 -3.20 12.35
CA THR A 80 -3.12 -4.64 12.64
C THR A 80 -3.52 -5.43 11.40
N TRP A 81 -2.88 -6.57 11.16
CA TRP A 81 -3.18 -7.42 10.03
C TRP A 81 -4.52 -8.15 10.22
N LEU A 82 -5.39 -8.11 9.22
CA LEU A 82 -6.75 -8.64 9.30
C LEU A 82 -6.81 -10.16 9.49
N ASN A 83 -5.80 -10.89 9.04
CA ASN A 83 -5.69 -12.33 9.26
C ASN A 83 -5.29 -12.72 10.70
N LYS A 84 -5.06 -11.74 11.57
CA LYS A 84 -4.80 -11.91 13.00
C LYS A 84 -5.96 -11.46 13.88
N MET A 85 -7.06 -10.98 13.27
CA MET A 85 -8.24 -10.48 13.96
C MET A 85 -9.38 -11.50 13.93
N THR A 86 -10.24 -11.46 14.95
CA THR A 86 -11.58 -12.02 14.88
C THR A 86 -12.52 -11.06 14.12
N ARG A 87 -13.72 -11.52 13.84
CA ARG A 87 -14.75 -10.71 13.16
C ARG A 87 -15.12 -9.49 14.02
N GLU A 88 -15.28 -9.67 15.31
CA GLU A 88 -15.63 -8.62 16.29
C GLU A 88 -14.50 -7.60 16.43
N GLN A 89 -13.25 -8.07 16.49
CA GLN A 89 -12.07 -7.18 16.54
C GLN A 89 -11.94 -6.33 15.27
N LEU A 90 -12.21 -6.90 14.09
CA LEU A 90 -12.19 -6.13 12.85
C LEU A 90 -13.32 -5.12 12.79
N GLU A 91 -14.52 -5.46 13.28
CA GLU A 91 -15.67 -4.55 13.32
C GLU A 91 -15.36 -3.33 14.20
N GLU A 92 -14.81 -3.55 15.40
CA GLU A 92 -14.42 -2.48 16.32
C GLU A 92 -13.28 -1.62 15.74
N ASP A 93 -12.21 -2.25 15.22
CA ASP A 93 -11.08 -1.57 14.58
C ASP A 93 -11.54 -0.69 13.42
N THR A 94 -12.32 -1.27 12.50
CA THR A 94 -12.80 -0.55 11.32
C THR A 94 -13.74 0.61 11.70
N HIS A 95 -14.67 0.37 12.62
CA HIS A 95 -15.58 1.42 13.11
C HIS A 95 -14.80 2.59 13.70
N LYS A 96 -13.87 2.32 14.61
CA LYS A 96 -13.05 3.33 15.29
C LYS A 96 -12.17 4.10 14.30
N ALA A 97 -11.54 3.40 13.34
CA ALA A 97 -10.73 4.03 12.31
C ALA A 97 -11.55 4.96 11.42
N MET A 98 -12.67 4.47 10.90
CA MET A 98 -13.55 5.22 10.00
C MET A 98 -14.13 6.47 10.68
N ASP A 99 -14.54 6.35 11.94
CA ASP A 99 -15.03 7.48 12.73
C ASP A 99 -13.96 8.52 12.98
N SER A 100 -12.73 8.10 13.33
CA SER A 100 -11.62 9.01 13.56
C SER A 100 -11.25 9.79 12.30
N LEU A 101 -11.19 9.10 11.17
CA LEU A 101 -10.92 9.73 9.87
C LEU A 101 -12.05 10.68 9.47
N ARG A 102 -13.33 10.25 9.60
CA ARG A 102 -14.49 11.09 9.30
C ARG A 102 -14.52 12.37 10.15
N GLN A 103 -14.24 12.27 11.45
CA GLN A 103 -14.17 13.44 12.34
C GLN A 103 -13.02 14.37 11.95
N CYS A 104 -11.91 13.82 11.50
CA CYS A 104 -10.75 14.61 11.09
C CYS A 104 -11.00 15.45 9.84
N ILE A 105 -11.70 14.91 8.82
CA ILE A 105 -11.88 15.55 7.51
C ILE A 105 -13.31 16.05 7.24
N GLY A 106 -14.28 15.73 8.10
CA GLY A 106 -15.69 16.14 7.94
C GLY A 106 -16.44 15.43 6.80
N LYS A 107 -15.92 14.30 6.29
CA LYS A 107 -16.49 13.57 5.14
C LYS A 107 -16.50 12.07 5.41
N ASP A 108 -17.42 11.35 4.75
CA ASP A 108 -17.42 9.90 4.77
C ASP A 108 -16.20 9.32 4.09
N VAL A 109 -15.55 8.36 4.74
CA VAL A 109 -14.50 7.52 4.16
C VAL A 109 -15.15 6.25 3.62
N LYS A 110 -14.88 5.89 2.36
CA LYS A 110 -15.52 4.74 1.69
C LYS A 110 -14.54 3.77 1.08
N SER A 111 -13.25 4.10 1.12
CA SER A 111 -12.17 3.30 0.59
C SER A 111 -11.37 2.67 1.72
N TYR A 112 -10.94 1.41 1.54
CA TYR A 112 -10.18 0.65 2.52
C TYR A 112 -9.00 -0.07 1.87
N ARG A 113 -7.93 -0.24 2.63
CA ARG A 113 -6.83 -1.15 2.31
C ARG A 113 -6.36 -1.85 3.59
N ALA A 114 -6.32 -3.18 3.55
CA ALA A 114 -5.79 -3.96 4.66
C ALA A 114 -4.28 -3.79 4.81
N PRO A 115 -3.77 -3.56 6.02
CA PRO A 115 -2.34 -3.60 6.30
C PRO A 115 -1.69 -4.88 5.76
N ALA A 116 -0.53 -4.73 5.13
CA ALA A 116 0.24 -5.81 4.53
C ALA A 116 -0.52 -6.66 3.48
N PHE A 117 -1.65 -6.17 2.92
CA PHE A 117 -2.54 -6.96 2.05
C PHE A 117 -2.97 -8.28 2.71
N SER A 118 -3.37 -8.21 3.97
CA SER A 118 -3.62 -9.37 4.85
C SER A 118 -5.00 -10.01 4.65
N VAL A 119 -5.63 -9.81 3.51
CA VAL A 119 -6.84 -10.53 3.09
C VAL A 119 -6.45 -11.74 2.26
N GLY A 120 -7.02 -12.90 2.58
CA GLY A 120 -6.73 -14.15 1.91
C GLY A 120 -7.90 -15.12 1.96
N LYS A 121 -7.67 -16.36 1.53
CA LYS A 121 -8.69 -17.40 1.45
C LYS A 121 -9.39 -17.69 2.79
N SER A 122 -8.64 -17.64 3.91
CA SER A 122 -9.13 -18.00 5.24
C SER A 122 -9.98 -16.92 5.90
N ASN A 123 -9.90 -15.66 5.44
CA ASN A 123 -10.61 -14.55 6.06
C ASN A 123 -11.45 -13.73 5.08
N LYS A 124 -12.07 -14.36 4.08
CA LYS A 124 -12.97 -13.70 3.11
C LYS A 124 -14.13 -12.95 3.77
N TRP A 125 -14.53 -13.36 4.97
CA TRP A 125 -15.55 -12.73 5.78
C TRP A 125 -15.25 -11.26 6.12
N VAL A 126 -14.01 -10.81 5.94
CA VAL A 126 -13.63 -9.40 6.16
C VAL A 126 -14.43 -8.43 5.28
N PHE A 127 -14.77 -8.81 4.05
CA PHE A 127 -15.56 -7.96 3.17
C PHE A 127 -16.95 -7.65 3.71
N GLU A 128 -17.60 -8.60 4.40
CA GLU A 128 -18.90 -8.38 5.04
C GLU A 128 -18.79 -7.34 6.16
N VAL A 129 -17.75 -7.45 7.00
CA VAL A 129 -17.50 -6.51 8.09
C VAL A 129 -17.19 -5.13 7.54
N LEU A 130 -16.29 -5.04 6.55
CA LEU A 130 -15.95 -3.77 5.90
C LEU A 130 -17.17 -3.09 5.28
N TYR A 131 -18.01 -3.85 4.58
CA TYR A 131 -19.23 -3.31 3.97
C TYR A 131 -20.23 -2.76 5.00
N LYS A 132 -20.45 -3.47 6.12
CA LYS A 132 -21.28 -3.00 7.23
C LYS A 132 -20.77 -1.69 7.82
N ASN A 133 -19.47 -1.50 7.86
CA ASN A 133 -18.81 -0.27 8.31
C ASN A 133 -18.75 0.84 7.24
N GLY A 134 -19.46 0.70 6.12
CA GLY A 134 -19.58 1.75 5.11
C GLY A 134 -18.53 1.71 3.99
N VAL A 135 -17.62 0.74 3.99
CA VAL A 135 -16.66 0.56 2.88
C VAL A 135 -17.39 0.16 1.61
N ARG A 136 -17.02 0.77 0.50
CA ARG A 136 -17.58 0.50 -0.84
C ARG A 136 -16.52 0.22 -1.89
N LYS A 137 -15.28 0.64 -1.61
CA LYS A 137 -14.09 0.40 -2.43
C LYS A 137 -13.02 -0.23 -1.57
N ASP A 138 -12.38 -1.27 -2.06
CA ASP A 138 -11.29 -1.95 -1.37
C ASP A 138 -10.09 -2.13 -2.29
N SER A 139 -8.90 -2.17 -1.73
CA SER A 139 -7.67 -2.47 -2.45
C SER A 139 -6.75 -3.33 -1.57
N SER A 140 -7.33 -4.37 -0.97
CA SER A 140 -6.64 -5.24 -0.03
C SER A 140 -6.10 -6.51 -0.67
N ILE A 141 -6.49 -6.82 -1.91
CA ILE A 141 -6.11 -8.07 -2.56
C ILE A 141 -4.77 -7.94 -3.27
N PHE A 142 -3.83 -8.77 -2.85
CA PHE A 142 -2.61 -9.07 -3.57
C PHE A 142 -2.76 -10.46 -4.20
N PRO A 143 -3.06 -10.56 -5.51
CA PRO A 143 -3.51 -11.82 -6.12
C PRO A 143 -2.35 -12.76 -6.48
N ALA A 144 -1.34 -12.84 -5.61
CA ALA A 144 -0.21 -13.77 -5.70
C ALA A 144 0.21 -14.29 -4.32
N SER A 145 0.97 -15.37 -4.29
CA SER A 145 1.55 -15.89 -3.06
C SER A 145 2.63 -14.96 -2.51
N ARG A 146 2.61 -14.74 -1.19
CA ARG A 146 3.60 -13.97 -0.43
C ARG A 146 3.95 -14.72 0.85
N ASP A 147 5.10 -14.37 1.46
CA ASP A 147 5.50 -14.91 2.76
C ASP A 147 4.52 -14.55 3.88
N PHE A 148 3.80 -13.42 3.69
CA PHE A 148 2.77 -12.94 4.60
C PHE A 148 1.66 -12.27 3.77
N GLY A 149 0.42 -12.70 3.98
CA GLY A 149 -0.72 -12.23 3.18
C GLY A 149 -0.71 -12.77 1.74
N GLY A 150 -1.54 -12.15 0.90
CA GLY A 150 -1.74 -12.57 -0.47
C GLY A 150 -2.89 -13.55 -0.65
N PHE A 151 -3.52 -13.47 -1.83
CA PHE A 151 -4.71 -14.25 -2.16
C PHE A 151 -4.64 -14.73 -3.63
N PRO A 152 -3.75 -15.70 -3.94
CA PRO A 152 -3.60 -16.18 -5.31
C PRO A 152 -4.89 -16.78 -5.90
N GLU A 153 -5.73 -17.38 -5.05
CA GLU A 153 -7.01 -17.97 -5.51
C GLU A 153 -8.09 -16.90 -5.83
N PHE A 154 -7.84 -15.62 -5.57
CA PHE A 154 -8.73 -14.56 -6.04
C PHE A 154 -8.82 -14.55 -7.56
N GLY A 155 -7.73 -14.85 -8.24
CA GLY A 155 -7.67 -15.14 -9.67
C GLY A 155 -7.86 -13.94 -10.60
N MET A 156 -8.19 -12.75 -10.08
CA MET A 156 -8.43 -11.53 -10.86
C MET A 156 -7.33 -10.52 -10.59
N VAL A 157 -6.88 -9.85 -11.65
CA VAL A 157 -5.88 -8.78 -11.61
C VAL A 157 -6.45 -7.45 -12.12
N GLU A 158 -7.75 -7.41 -12.36
CA GLU A 158 -8.52 -6.24 -12.76
C GLU A 158 -9.61 -5.94 -11.73
N PRO A 159 -10.17 -4.71 -11.71
CA PRO A 159 -11.23 -4.36 -10.77
C PRO A 159 -12.40 -5.32 -10.85
N ALA A 160 -12.82 -5.80 -9.69
CA ALA A 160 -13.89 -6.78 -9.55
C ALA A 160 -14.91 -6.32 -8.52
N VAL A 161 -16.10 -6.89 -8.55
CA VAL A 161 -17.10 -6.70 -7.50
C VAL A 161 -17.12 -7.95 -6.64
N VAL A 162 -16.82 -7.78 -5.36
CA VAL A 162 -16.99 -8.83 -4.35
C VAL A 162 -18.44 -8.82 -3.91
N LEU A 163 -19.14 -9.91 -4.21
CA LEU A 163 -20.54 -10.12 -3.85
C LEU A 163 -20.65 -11.26 -2.84
N SER A 164 -21.32 -11.01 -1.72
CA SER A 164 -21.69 -12.03 -0.73
C SER A 164 -22.94 -11.56 -0.02
N SER A 165 -24.06 -12.30 -0.14
CA SER A 165 -25.35 -11.90 0.41
C SER A 165 -25.68 -10.44 0.05
N ASP A 166 -25.70 -9.55 1.05
CA ASP A 166 -25.98 -8.12 0.87
C ASP A 166 -24.73 -7.26 0.69
N THR A 167 -23.54 -7.88 0.60
CA THR A 167 -22.25 -7.19 0.47
C THR A 167 -21.95 -6.91 -0.99
N MET A 168 -21.62 -5.64 -1.28
CA MET A 168 -21.18 -5.21 -2.61
C MET A 168 -20.00 -4.23 -2.46
N ILE A 169 -18.78 -4.74 -2.58
CA ILE A 169 -17.55 -3.94 -2.54
C ILE A 169 -16.84 -4.03 -3.90
N LYS A 170 -16.42 -2.88 -4.43
CA LYS A 170 -15.55 -2.84 -5.60
C LYS A 170 -14.11 -3.00 -5.17
N GLU A 171 -13.52 -4.13 -5.53
CA GLU A 171 -12.12 -4.47 -5.26
C GLU A 171 -11.22 -3.96 -6.39
N PHE A 172 -10.10 -3.37 -6.03
CA PHE A 172 -9.03 -2.90 -6.89
C PHE A 172 -7.74 -3.66 -6.56
N PRO A 173 -7.56 -4.87 -7.10
CA PRO A 173 -6.43 -5.73 -6.74
C PRO A 173 -5.10 -5.16 -7.24
N ILE A 174 -4.01 -5.54 -6.58
CA ILE A 174 -2.66 -5.15 -6.99
C ILE A 174 -2.32 -5.78 -8.33
N CYS A 175 -1.74 -4.96 -9.22
CA CYS A 175 -1.38 -5.39 -10.57
C CYS A 175 -0.15 -6.31 -10.55
N LEU A 176 -0.26 -7.42 -11.27
CA LEU A 176 0.80 -8.40 -11.41
C LEU A 176 1.31 -8.48 -12.86
N THR A 177 2.54 -8.94 -12.97
CA THR A 177 3.15 -9.35 -14.24
C THR A 177 3.90 -10.65 -14.05
N SER A 178 3.93 -11.49 -15.08
CA SER A 178 4.75 -12.70 -15.06
C SER A 178 6.20 -12.36 -15.39
N VAL A 179 7.12 -12.78 -14.52
CA VAL A 179 8.57 -12.67 -14.73
C VAL A 179 9.16 -14.06 -14.46
N LEU A 180 9.72 -14.69 -15.47
CA LEU A 180 10.28 -16.05 -15.40
C LEU A 180 9.28 -17.06 -14.78
N GLY A 181 8.01 -16.98 -15.18
CA GLY A 181 6.94 -17.88 -14.70
C GLY A 181 6.38 -17.54 -13.30
N LYS A 182 6.90 -16.54 -12.60
CA LYS A 182 6.37 -16.09 -11.31
C LYS A 182 5.55 -14.83 -11.44
N GLN A 183 4.42 -14.79 -10.74
CA GLN A 183 3.60 -13.59 -10.63
C GLN A 183 4.23 -12.61 -9.63
N MET A 184 4.50 -11.40 -10.08
CA MET A 184 5.14 -10.34 -9.30
C MET A 184 4.39 -9.03 -9.48
N ALA A 185 4.22 -8.26 -8.40
CA ALA A 185 3.77 -6.89 -8.54
C ALA A 185 4.84 -6.06 -9.27
N TYR A 186 4.44 -5.06 -10.03
CA TYR A 186 5.37 -4.20 -10.76
C TYR A 186 5.15 -2.72 -10.50
N SER A 187 4.03 -2.35 -9.89
CA SER A 187 3.53 -0.97 -9.83
C SER A 187 3.60 -0.34 -8.44
N GLY A 188 4.33 -0.90 -7.49
CA GLY A 188 4.41 -0.28 -6.16
C GLY A 188 5.42 -0.90 -5.21
N GLY A 189 5.67 -0.20 -4.11
CA GLY A 189 6.57 -0.63 -3.05
C GLY A 189 7.98 -0.96 -3.52
N GLY A 190 8.56 -2.00 -2.95
CA GLY A 190 9.90 -2.50 -3.33
C GLY A 190 10.01 -2.97 -4.77
N TYR A 191 8.91 -3.43 -5.37
CA TYR A 191 8.90 -3.88 -6.78
C TYR A 191 9.11 -2.74 -7.75
N PHE A 192 8.60 -1.54 -7.46
CA PHE A 192 8.82 -0.34 -8.28
C PHE A 192 10.31 0.02 -8.36
N ARG A 193 11.09 -0.27 -7.32
CA ARG A 193 12.55 -0.08 -7.32
C ARG A 193 13.31 -1.27 -7.93
N LEU A 194 12.66 -2.42 -8.07
CA LEU A 194 13.25 -3.62 -8.64
C LEU A 194 13.34 -3.56 -10.17
N PHE A 195 12.30 -3.04 -10.81
CA PHE A 195 12.19 -2.97 -12.26
C PHE A 195 12.65 -1.62 -12.80
N SER A 196 13.08 -1.58 -14.07
CA SER A 196 13.38 -0.33 -14.73
C SER A 196 12.13 0.48 -14.99
N TYR A 197 12.23 1.81 -15.00
CA TYR A 197 11.11 2.70 -15.32
C TYR A 197 10.45 2.37 -16.66
N SER A 198 11.25 2.10 -17.70
CA SER A 198 10.75 1.75 -19.04
C SER A 198 9.91 0.47 -19.04
N PHE A 199 10.30 -0.53 -18.24
CA PHE A 199 9.53 -1.76 -18.07
C PHE A 199 8.19 -1.47 -17.42
N ILE A 200 8.20 -0.74 -16.29
CA ILE A 200 6.97 -0.39 -15.56
C ILE A 200 6.03 0.43 -16.45
N LYS A 201 6.55 1.49 -17.08
CA LYS A 201 5.81 2.33 -18.01
C LYS A 201 5.15 1.51 -19.13
N SER A 202 5.92 0.64 -19.79
CA SER A 202 5.39 -0.22 -20.86
C SER A 202 4.27 -1.16 -20.36
N LYS A 203 4.35 -1.65 -19.13
CA LYS A 203 3.29 -2.49 -18.54
C LYS A 203 2.02 -1.67 -18.25
N MET A 204 2.18 -0.48 -17.67
CA MET A 204 1.05 0.40 -17.35
C MET A 204 0.34 0.90 -18.62
N GLU A 205 1.10 1.26 -19.65
CA GLU A 205 0.53 1.72 -20.93
C GLU A 205 -0.25 0.63 -21.69
N LYS A 206 0.15 -0.62 -21.54
CA LYS A 206 -0.51 -1.78 -22.17
C LYS A 206 -1.67 -2.35 -21.36
N SER A 207 -1.86 -1.87 -20.14
CA SER A 207 -2.91 -2.35 -19.24
C SER A 207 -4.12 -1.41 -19.26
N ASN A 208 -5.33 -1.96 -19.29
CA ASN A 208 -6.56 -1.18 -19.12
C ASN A 208 -6.72 -0.68 -17.67
N TYR A 209 -6.00 -1.31 -16.74
CA TYR A 209 -6.03 -1.01 -15.33
C TYR A 209 -4.62 -1.11 -14.75
N ALA A 210 -4.21 -0.10 -13.99
CA ALA A 210 -3.02 -0.17 -13.14
C ALA A 210 -3.27 0.58 -11.83
N ILE A 211 -2.88 -0.03 -10.72
CA ILE A 211 -2.82 0.62 -9.41
C ILE A 211 -1.39 0.58 -8.90
N SER A 212 -0.90 1.74 -8.50
CA SER A 212 0.40 1.87 -7.84
C SER A 212 0.19 2.13 -6.35
N TYR A 213 1.03 1.54 -5.50
CA TYR A 213 1.00 1.73 -4.06
C TYR A 213 2.40 2.05 -3.54
N PHE A 214 2.49 3.04 -2.68
CA PHE A 214 3.74 3.53 -2.12
C PHE A 214 3.55 3.88 -0.64
N HIS A 215 4.66 3.89 0.08
CA HIS A 215 4.78 4.44 1.43
C HIS A 215 5.67 5.68 1.38
N ILE A 216 5.58 6.56 2.36
CA ILE A 216 6.52 7.69 2.50
C ILE A 216 7.96 7.17 2.55
N ASN A 217 8.17 6.09 3.30
CA ASN A 217 9.45 5.41 3.40
C ASN A 217 10.02 4.92 2.07
N ASP A 218 9.21 4.67 1.05
CA ASP A 218 9.70 4.25 -0.27
C ASP A 218 10.52 5.33 -0.96
N LEU A 219 10.37 6.58 -0.55
CA LEU A 219 11.08 7.74 -1.07
C LEU A 219 12.32 8.10 -0.24
N LEU A 220 12.45 7.51 0.96
CA LEU A 220 13.58 7.79 1.83
C LEU A 220 14.83 7.06 1.34
N PRO A 221 16.01 7.73 1.30
CA PRO A 221 17.28 7.09 0.93
C PRO A 221 17.65 5.92 1.84
N GLU A 222 17.27 6.02 3.11
CA GLU A 222 17.63 5.06 4.16
C GLU A 222 16.88 3.72 4.10
N LYS A 223 15.75 3.63 3.41
CA LYS A 223 14.99 2.37 3.35
C LYS A 223 15.75 1.22 2.71
N LEU A 224 16.85 1.54 2.04
CA LEU A 224 17.77 0.54 1.50
C LEU A 224 18.91 0.22 2.48
N GLY A 225 18.87 0.75 3.71
CA GLY A 225 19.99 0.70 4.65
C GLY A 225 21.18 1.56 4.22
N MET A 226 20.95 2.54 3.34
CA MET A 226 21.99 3.35 2.69
C MET A 226 21.77 4.81 3.00
N LYS A 227 22.78 5.42 3.60
CA LYS A 227 22.76 6.81 4.07
C LYS A 227 23.04 7.83 2.95
N SER A 228 23.53 7.37 1.78
CA SER A 228 23.89 8.26 0.68
C SER A 228 23.79 7.58 -0.70
N LYS A 229 23.77 8.39 -1.77
CA LYS A 229 23.85 7.88 -3.15
C LYS A 229 25.13 7.05 -3.38
N GLN A 230 26.23 7.43 -2.73
CA GLN A 230 27.50 6.72 -2.84
C GLN A 230 27.45 5.33 -2.21
N GLU A 231 26.81 5.19 -1.03
CA GLU A 231 26.60 3.89 -0.40
C GLU A 231 25.65 3.01 -1.21
N TYR A 232 24.64 3.61 -1.84
CA TYR A 232 23.74 2.93 -2.76
C TYR A 232 24.52 2.38 -3.97
N GLU A 233 25.32 3.21 -4.61
CA GLU A 233 26.15 2.81 -5.75
C GLU A 233 27.19 1.76 -5.35
N ALA A 234 27.84 1.91 -4.20
CA ALA A 234 28.78 0.92 -3.65
C ALA A 234 28.11 -0.42 -3.36
N TYR A 235 26.92 -0.43 -2.72
CA TYR A 235 26.14 -1.64 -2.47
C TYR A 235 25.78 -2.38 -3.77
N PHE A 236 25.32 -1.66 -4.78
CA PHE A 236 24.99 -2.28 -6.07
C PHE A 236 26.24 -2.74 -6.85
N LYS A 237 27.34 -2.03 -6.71
CA LYS A 237 28.65 -2.44 -7.25
C LYS A 237 29.15 -3.71 -6.58
N GLU A 238 29.04 -3.81 -5.27
CA GLU A 238 29.42 -4.98 -4.46
C GLU A 238 28.50 -6.18 -4.66
N LYS A 239 27.18 -5.98 -4.66
CA LYS A 239 26.18 -7.05 -4.82
C LYS A 239 25.90 -7.41 -6.29
N GLY A 240 26.51 -6.69 -7.20
CA GLY A 240 26.31 -6.83 -8.63
C GLY A 240 25.05 -6.15 -9.15
N THR A 241 24.95 -6.02 -10.46
CA THR A 241 23.78 -5.41 -11.12
C THR A 241 22.49 -6.13 -10.76
N LEU A 242 21.35 -5.47 -10.92
CA LEU A 242 20.01 -6.07 -10.77
C LEU A 242 19.93 -7.44 -11.48
N LEU A 243 20.53 -7.55 -12.66
CA LEU A 243 20.63 -8.78 -13.43
C LEU A 243 21.34 -9.90 -12.65
N ASN A 244 22.43 -9.59 -11.94
CA ASN A 244 23.16 -10.57 -11.12
C ASN A 244 22.39 -10.97 -9.87
N ARG A 245 21.57 -10.08 -9.31
CA ARG A 245 20.64 -10.41 -8.21
C ARG A 245 19.53 -11.33 -8.70
N MET A 246 18.96 -11.06 -9.86
CA MET A 246 17.96 -11.93 -10.51
C MET A 246 18.57 -13.30 -10.83
N LYS A 247 19.79 -13.35 -11.39
CA LYS A 247 20.49 -14.62 -11.65
C LYS A 247 20.73 -15.43 -10.38
N ARG A 248 21.12 -14.78 -9.27
CA ARG A 248 21.29 -15.46 -7.97
C ARG A 248 19.96 -15.98 -7.43
N TYR A 249 18.91 -15.18 -7.50
CA TYR A 249 17.56 -15.57 -7.09
C TYR A 249 17.03 -16.76 -7.92
N VAL A 250 17.19 -16.69 -9.23
CA VAL A 250 16.83 -17.79 -10.15
C VAL A 250 17.63 -19.07 -9.81
N LYS A 251 18.95 -18.95 -9.62
CA LYS A 251 19.82 -20.08 -9.30
C LYS A 251 19.51 -20.69 -7.92
N SER A 252 19.14 -19.89 -6.93
CA SER A 252 18.82 -20.38 -5.58
C SER A 252 17.43 -21.01 -5.47
N ASN A 253 16.48 -20.62 -6.35
CA ASN A 253 15.07 -21.05 -6.24
C ASN A 253 14.61 -21.95 -7.39
N LEU A 254 15.27 -21.95 -8.54
CA LEU A 254 14.94 -22.78 -9.69
C LEU A 254 15.96 -23.91 -9.94
N GLY A 255 17.10 -23.88 -9.28
CA GLY A 255 18.13 -24.95 -9.39
C GLY A 255 17.87 -26.16 -8.48
N LYS A 256 16.67 -26.28 -7.93
CA LYS A 256 16.21 -27.40 -7.10
C LYS A 256 15.00 -28.13 -7.71
N ALA A 257 14.78 -27.97 -9.04
CA ALA A 257 13.81 -28.76 -9.78
C ALA A 257 14.54 -29.77 -10.68
#